data_ed9cdd715114ad4e9465f19c3f5e4ffb
#
_entry.id   ed9cdd715114ad4e9465f19c3f5e4ffb
#
_cell.length_a   1.000
_cell.length_b   1.000
_cell.length_c   1.000
_cell.angle_alpha   90.00
_cell.angle_beta   90.00
_cell.angle_gamma   90.00
#
_symmetry.space_group_name_H-M   'P 1'
#
loop_
_entity.id
_entity.type
_entity.pdbx_description
1 polymer ?
#
loop_
_entity_poly.entity_id
_entity_poly.type
_entity_poly.pdbx_seq_one_letter_code
_entity_poly.pdbx_strand_id
1 'polypeptide(L)'
;MGRKVKPSRVIKIKEVWMQSRKIGWNVALLSIGSILCALAVKGILVPKQFLAGGVTGLALLAHYVLPALPIGFIYFILNIPLFVIGWLFVGKRFFWYSLVGMLIFSAVIFGPFPVLPIDDMILSALTAGMISGVGSGIILKSLGSAGGLDVLSVILFKRFSIRPGTTVMTFHALLLLVAVFRLPLETVLYTLVYFYINSHFVNLVIIGLSQRKAVMIVSSHWQEISREIMDTLQRGVTVVQGEGGYSGQRLHVLYSVIALTELSRFKEIIRKIDSQAFVVVTETQEVMGKGIGNQPHW
;
A
#
# COMPACT_ATOMS: atom_id res chain seq x y z
N MET A 1 10.30 44.56 10.08
CA MET A 1 9.91 44.63 8.65
C MET A 1 10.79 43.69 7.85
N GLY A 2 10.38 42.40 7.68
CA GLY A 2 11.16 41.37 6.99
C GLY A 2 10.87 41.41 5.49
N ARG A 3 11.85 41.77 4.68
CA ARG A 3 11.79 41.67 3.21
C ARG A 3 11.67 40.22 2.80
N LYS A 4 10.51 39.78 2.25
CA LYS A 4 10.35 38.52 1.54
C LYS A 4 11.22 38.56 0.28
N VAL A 5 12.34 37.85 0.28
CA VAL A 5 13.20 37.70 -0.90
C VAL A 5 12.40 36.91 -1.95
N LYS A 6 12.12 37.51 -3.12
CA LYS A 6 11.49 36.81 -4.27
C LYS A 6 12.44 35.73 -4.75
N PRO A 7 11.99 34.47 -4.88
CA PRO A 7 12.85 33.39 -5.39
C PRO A 7 13.32 33.69 -6.79
N SER A 8 14.61 33.44 -7.07
CA SER A 8 15.22 33.69 -8.38
C SER A 8 14.54 32.83 -9.46
N ARG A 9 14.55 33.31 -10.73
CA ARG A 9 13.98 32.55 -11.90
C ARG A 9 14.50 31.12 -11.97
N VAL A 10 15.75 30.85 -11.61
CA VAL A 10 16.39 29.54 -11.62
C VAL A 10 15.75 28.59 -10.60
N ILE A 11 15.38 29.10 -9.40
CA ILE A 11 14.70 28.30 -8.37
C ILE A 11 13.31 27.91 -8.86
N LYS A 12 12.56 28.83 -9.46
CA LYS A 12 11.24 28.52 -10.03
C LYS A 12 11.28 27.49 -11.15
N ILE A 13 12.28 27.55 -12.04
CA ILE A 13 12.45 26.59 -13.14
C ILE A 13 12.77 25.19 -12.58
N LYS A 14 13.66 25.09 -11.58
CA LYS A 14 13.96 23.82 -10.91
C LYS A 14 12.74 23.23 -10.20
N GLU A 15 11.95 24.05 -9.52
CA GLU A 15 10.72 23.60 -8.85
C GLU A 15 9.69 23.08 -9.87
N VAL A 16 9.46 23.80 -10.95
CA VAL A 16 8.53 23.37 -12.03
C VAL A 16 9.02 22.08 -12.68
N TRP A 17 10.32 21.94 -12.94
CA TRP A 17 10.88 20.72 -13.53
C TRP A 17 10.80 19.52 -12.60
N MET A 18 11.06 19.70 -11.30
CA MET A 18 10.87 18.64 -10.29
C MET A 18 9.40 18.24 -10.14
N GLN A 19 8.49 19.19 -10.25
CA GLN A 19 7.06 18.94 -10.16
C GLN A 19 6.52 18.19 -11.37
N SER A 20 6.93 18.56 -12.60
CA SER A 20 6.55 17.85 -13.82
C SER A 20 7.10 16.43 -13.86
N ARG A 21 8.34 16.20 -13.40
CA ARG A 21 8.91 14.85 -13.28
C ARG A 21 8.13 13.97 -12.29
N LYS A 22 7.66 14.53 -11.17
CA LYS A 22 6.82 13.82 -10.21
C LYS A 22 5.45 13.46 -10.80
N ILE A 23 4.85 14.37 -11.56
CA ILE A 23 3.57 14.13 -12.25
C ILE A 23 3.73 13.01 -13.28
N GLY A 24 4.76 13.10 -14.14
CA GLY A 24 5.05 12.07 -15.13
C GLY A 24 5.27 10.69 -14.49
N TRP A 25 6.01 10.63 -13.39
CA TRP A 25 6.22 9.40 -12.65
C TRP A 25 4.91 8.79 -12.09
N ASN A 26 4.05 9.64 -11.51
CA ASN A 26 2.77 9.17 -10.96
C ASN A 26 1.84 8.67 -12.08
N VAL A 27 1.79 9.35 -13.22
CA VAL A 27 1.01 8.90 -14.39
C VAL A 27 1.56 7.57 -14.95
N ALA A 28 2.89 7.40 -15.00
CA ALA A 28 3.50 6.14 -15.41
C ALA A 28 3.12 4.98 -14.45
N LEU A 29 3.16 5.22 -13.14
CA LEU A 29 2.71 4.23 -12.16
C LEU A 29 1.22 3.87 -12.32
N LEU A 30 0.36 4.88 -12.52
CA LEU A 30 -1.06 4.66 -12.82
C LEU A 30 -1.25 3.80 -14.06
N SER A 31 -0.52 4.09 -15.14
CA SER A 31 -0.62 3.33 -16.39
C SER A 31 -0.15 1.88 -16.23
N ILE A 32 1.02 1.67 -15.63
CA ILE A 32 1.57 0.33 -15.38
C ILE A 32 0.62 -0.49 -14.49
N GLY A 33 0.17 0.09 -13.38
CA GLY A 33 -0.74 -0.59 -12.48
C GLY A 33 -2.09 -0.91 -13.14
N SER A 34 -2.63 0.00 -13.96
CA SER A 34 -3.86 -0.22 -14.72
C SER A 34 -3.72 -1.35 -15.74
N ILE A 35 -2.58 -1.43 -16.44
CA ILE A 35 -2.31 -2.53 -17.38
C ILE A 35 -2.27 -3.86 -16.66
N LEU A 36 -1.59 -3.95 -15.52
CA LEU A 36 -1.53 -5.17 -14.72
C LEU A 36 -2.92 -5.58 -14.22
N CYS A 37 -3.71 -4.64 -13.69
CA CYS A 37 -5.07 -4.93 -13.25
C CYS A 37 -5.96 -5.37 -14.41
N ALA A 38 -5.88 -4.73 -15.57
CA ALA A 38 -6.66 -5.11 -16.75
C ALA A 38 -6.26 -6.49 -17.28
N LEU A 39 -4.95 -6.82 -17.25
CA LEU A 39 -4.44 -8.16 -17.59
C LEU A 39 -5.04 -9.23 -16.66
N ALA A 40 -5.06 -8.99 -15.35
CA ALA A 40 -5.68 -9.90 -14.41
C ALA A 40 -7.18 -10.08 -14.67
N VAL A 41 -7.90 -8.97 -14.86
CA VAL A 41 -9.36 -9.00 -15.08
C VAL A 41 -9.71 -9.69 -16.39
N LYS A 42 -9.16 -9.24 -17.51
CA LYS A 42 -9.52 -9.77 -18.84
C LYS A 42 -8.84 -11.08 -19.17
N GLY A 43 -7.58 -11.24 -18.71
CA GLY A 43 -6.79 -12.44 -19.01
C GLY A 43 -7.18 -13.66 -18.17
N ILE A 44 -7.72 -13.44 -16.96
CA ILE A 44 -8.00 -14.54 -16.02
C ILE A 44 -9.40 -14.47 -15.43
N LEU A 45 -9.79 -13.36 -14.77
CA LEU A 45 -11.03 -13.32 -13.98
C LEU A 45 -12.27 -13.52 -14.84
N VAL A 46 -12.38 -12.78 -15.96
CA VAL A 46 -13.52 -12.87 -16.86
C VAL A 46 -13.63 -14.27 -17.50
N PRO A 47 -12.57 -14.86 -18.09
CA PRO A 47 -12.66 -16.22 -18.64
C PRO A 47 -13.01 -17.30 -17.63
N LYS A 48 -12.58 -17.15 -16.37
CA LYS A 48 -12.86 -18.10 -15.28
C LYS A 48 -14.13 -17.79 -14.49
N GLN A 49 -14.86 -16.75 -14.88
CA GLN A 49 -16.09 -16.28 -14.22
C GLN A 49 -15.89 -15.93 -12.73
N PHE A 50 -14.68 -15.55 -12.33
CA PHE A 50 -14.43 -15.08 -10.99
C PHE A 50 -15.03 -13.69 -10.80
N LEU A 51 -15.46 -13.38 -9.58
CA LEU A 51 -15.91 -12.03 -9.29
C LEU A 51 -14.74 -11.06 -9.34
N ALA A 52 -14.94 -9.96 -10.03
CA ALA A 52 -14.04 -8.82 -9.90
C ALA A 52 -14.15 -8.22 -8.50
N GLY A 53 -13.08 -7.63 -8.03
CA GLY A 53 -13.07 -6.98 -6.73
C GLY A 53 -13.72 -5.60 -6.73
N GLY A 54 -14.01 -5.10 -5.55
CA GLY A 54 -14.38 -3.72 -5.34
C GLY A 54 -15.73 -3.30 -5.92
N VAL A 55 -15.79 -2.04 -6.31
CA VAL A 55 -17.00 -1.45 -6.94
C VAL A 55 -17.32 -2.11 -8.28
N THR A 56 -16.31 -2.63 -8.98
CA THR A 56 -16.52 -3.40 -10.21
C THR A 56 -17.37 -4.66 -9.94
N GLY A 57 -17.10 -5.36 -8.83
CA GLY A 57 -17.89 -6.52 -8.42
C GLY A 57 -19.31 -6.16 -8.03
N LEU A 58 -19.51 -5.04 -7.33
CA LEU A 58 -20.85 -4.52 -7.04
C LEU A 58 -21.59 -4.14 -8.32
N ALA A 59 -20.91 -3.49 -9.28
CA ALA A 59 -21.51 -3.14 -10.55
C ALA A 59 -21.93 -4.38 -11.36
N LEU A 60 -21.12 -5.44 -11.29
CA LEU A 60 -21.42 -6.72 -11.95
C LEU A 60 -22.60 -7.42 -11.29
N LEU A 61 -22.64 -7.49 -9.97
CA LEU A 61 -23.79 -8.05 -9.24
C LEU A 61 -25.08 -7.26 -9.51
N ALA A 62 -25.01 -5.93 -9.52
CA ALA A 62 -26.14 -5.08 -9.86
C ALA A 62 -26.60 -5.28 -11.31
N HIS A 63 -25.68 -5.48 -12.24
CA HIS A 63 -26.03 -5.81 -13.63
C HIS A 63 -26.75 -7.16 -13.75
N TYR A 64 -26.37 -8.16 -12.96
CA TYR A 64 -27.08 -9.45 -12.95
C TYR A 64 -28.54 -9.33 -12.45
N VAL A 65 -28.82 -8.34 -11.58
CA VAL A 65 -30.17 -8.04 -11.10
C VAL A 65 -30.92 -7.13 -12.07
N LEU A 66 -30.23 -6.20 -12.72
CA LEU A 66 -30.77 -5.19 -13.65
C LEU A 66 -30.03 -5.25 -15.00
N PRO A 67 -30.25 -6.28 -15.83
CA PRO A 67 -29.54 -6.49 -17.10
C PRO A 67 -29.66 -5.36 -18.11
N ALA A 68 -30.71 -4.55 -18.00
CA ALA A 68 -30.97 -3.39 -18.87
C ALA A 68 -29.92 -2.27 -18.70
N LEU A 69 -29.20 -2.23 -17.57
CA LEU A 69 -28.19 -1.21 -17.30
C LEU A 69 -26.78 -1.73 -17.64
N PRO A 70 -26.02 -1.04 -18.50
CA PRO A 70 -24.62 -1.42 -18.78
C PRO A 70 -23.75 -1.38 -17.52
N ILE A 71 -22.88 -2.37 -17.35
CA ILE A 71 -21.96 -2.46 -16.19
C ILE A 71 -21.16 -1.16 -16.01
N GLY A 72 -20.68 -0.57 -17.11
CA GLY A 72 -19.91 0.68 -17.06
C GLY A 72 -20.72 1.87 -16.50
N PHE A 73 -22.01 1.93 -16.77
CA PHE A 73 -22.89 2.98 -16.24
C PHE A 73 -23.10 2.81 -14.73
N ILE A 74 -23.40 1.59 -14.29
CA ILE A 74 -23.54 1.27 -12.86
C ILE A 74 -22.22 1.57 -12.13
N TYR A 75 -21.09 1.13 -12.70
CA TYR A 75 -19.76 1.40 -12.15
C TYR A 75 -19.49 2.90 -12.00
N PHE A 76 -19.82 3.69 -13.03
CA PHE A 76 -19.66 5.15 -12.99
C PHE A 76 -20.48 5.78 -11.86
N ILE A 77 -21.76 5.45 -11.76
CA ILE A 77 -22.65 5.98 -10.71
C ILE A 77 -22.16 5.61 -9.31
N LEU A 78 -21.76 4.35 -9.08
CA LEU A 78 -21.26 3.89 -7.80
C LEU A 78 -19.93 4.56 -7.40
N ASN A 79 -19.16 5.02 -8.36
CA ASN A 79 -17.91 5.74 -8.09
C ASN A 79 -18.11 7.22 -7.75
N ILE A 80 -19.21 7.88 -8.18
CA ILE A 80 -19.46 9.29 -7.89
C ILE A 80 -19.33 9.61 -6.40
N PRO A 81 -20.04 8.94 -5.47
CA PRO A 81 -19.94 9.24 -4.05
C PRO A 81 -18.53 9.02 -3.51
N LEU A 82 -17.81 7.99 -3.98
CA LEU A 82 -16.45 7.70 -3.56
C LEU A 82 -15.47 8.80 -3.98
N PHE A 83 -15.63 9.34 -5.19
CA PHE A 83 -14.82 10.46 -5.66
C PHE A 83 -15.09 11.74 -4.87
N VAL A 84 -16.37 12.02 -4.53
CA VAL A 84 -16.73 13.16 -3.68
C VAL A 84 -16.10 13.02 -2.29
N ILE A 85 -16.20 11.84 -1.68
CA ILE A 85 -15.57 11.54 -0.40
C ILE A 85 -14.04 11.65 -0.50
N GLY A 86 -13.44 11.14 -1.56
CA GLY A 86 -12.00 11.27 -1.83
C GLY A 86 -11.53 12.73 -1.92
N TRP A 87 -12.31 13.58 -2.59
CA TRP A 87 -12.04 15.02 -2.64
C TRP A 87 -12.07 15.66 -1.26
N LEU A 88 -13.09 15.36 -0.46
CA LEU A 88 -13.31 15.98 0.86
C LEU A 88 -12.27 15.52 1.90
N PHE A 89 -11.94 14.21 1.92
CA PHE A 89 -11.13 13.62 3.01
C PHE A 89 -9.66 13.42 2.65
N VAL A 90 -9.33 13.22 1.38
CA VAL A 90 -7.94 13.00 0.96
C VAL A 90 -7.35 14.28 0.36
N GLY A 91 -8.06 14.95 -0.53
CA GLY A 91 -7.69 16.24 -1.07
C GLY A 91 -7.69 16.33 -2.60
N LYS A 92 -7.57 17.57 -3.10
CA LYS A 92 -7.67 17.89 -4.55
C LYS A 92 -6.64 17.14 -5.40
N ARG A 93 -5.43 16.94 -4.90
CA ARG A 93 -4.36 16.25 -5.63
C ARG A 93 -4.70 14.79 -5.88
N PHE A 94 -5.17 14.09 -4.85
CA PHE A 94 -5.62 12.71 -4.94
C PHE A 94 -6.79 12.57 -5.92
N PHE A 95 -7.75 13.46 -5.86
CA PHE A 95 -8.91 13.49 -6.77
C PHE A 95 -8.49 13.53 -8.24
N TRP A 96 -7.61 14.47 -8.63
CA TRP A 96 -7.17 14.61 -10.02
C TRP A 96 -6.39 13.39 -10.51
N TYR A 97 -5.47 12.86 -9.70
CA TYR A 97 -4.78 11.63 -10.05
C TYR A 97 -5.72 10.45 -10.16
N SER A 98 -6.72 10.34 -9.28
CA SER A 98 -7.72 9.27 -9.32
C SER A 98 -8.62 9.38 -10.55
N LEU A 99 -9.00 10.59 -10.94
CA LEU A 99 -9.76 10.82 -12.16
C LEU A 99 -8.96 10.36 -13.40
N VAL A 100 -7.69 10.75 -13.48
CA VAL A 100 -6.79 10.31 -14.55
C VAL A 100 -6.60 8.78 -14.49
N GLY A 101 -6.39 8.19 -13.32
CA GLY A 101 -6.27 6.75 -13.14
C GLY A 101 -7.49 5.99 -13.59
N MET A 102 -8.70 6.46 -13.25
CA MET A 102 -9.96 5.88 -13.70
C MET A 102 -10.09 5.93 -15.23
N LEU A 103 -9.74 7.05 -15.85
CA LEU A 103 -9.78 7.18 -17.31
C LEU A 103 -8.79 6.23 -18.00
N ILE A 104 -7.55 6.14 -17.48
CA ILE A 104 -6.53 5.21 -17.99
C ILE A 104 -7.02 3.77 -17.83
N PHE A 105 -7.48 3.38 -16.64
CA PHE A 105 -7.96 2.03 -16.39
C PHE A 105 -9.14 1.67 -17.30
N SER A 106 -10.11 2.58 -17.46
CA SER A 106 -11.24 2.39 -18.36
C SER A 106 -10.79 2.22 -19.81
N ALA A 107 -9.87 3.05 -20.29
CA ALA A 107 -9.35 2.93 -21.66
C ALA A 107 -8.60 1.60 -21.87
N VAL A 108 -7.78 1.20 -20.89
CA VAL A 108 -7.00 -0.04 -20.97
C VAL A 108 -7.93 -1.26 -20.93
N ILE A 109 -8.94 -1.29 -20.06
CA ILE A 109 -9.85 -2.44 -19.94
C ILE A 109 -10.72 -2.64 -21.20
N PHE A 110 -10.98 -1.61 -21.99
CA PHE A 110 -11.63 -1.73 -23.29
C PHE A 110 -10.73 -2.34 -24.36
N GLY A 111 -9.41 -2.23 -24.22
CA GLY A 111 -8.44 -2.78 -25.15
C GLY A 111 -8.47 -4.31 -25.29
N PRO A 112 -7.88 -4.89 -26.33
CA PRO A 112 -7.72 -6.33 -26.45
C PRO A 112 -6.63 -6.80 -25.47
N PHE A 113 -6.95 -7.81 -24.66
CA PHE A 113 -5.99 -8.48 -23.79
C PHE A 113 -5.98 -9.97 -24.10
N PRO A 114 -4.80 -10.61 -24.11
CA PRO A 114 -4.71 -12.06 -24.28
C PRO A 114 -5.30 -12.76 -23.07
N VAL A 115 -6.06 -13.83 -23.32
CA VAL A 115 -6.45 -14.78 -22.28
C VAL A 115 -5.21 -15.56 -21.89
N LEU A 116 -4.92 -15.61 -20.60
CA LEU A 116 -3.78 -16.39 -20.10
C LEU A 116 -4.15 -17.89 -20.13
N PRO A 117 -3.27 -18.76 -20.69
CA PRO A 117 -3.53 -20.19 -20.82
C PRO A 117 -3.29 -20.91 -19.47
N ILE A 118 -4.12 -20.61 -18.48
CA ILE A 118 -4.07 -21.25 -17.15
C ILE A 118 -5.38 -22.03 -16.98
N ASP A 119 -5.30 -23.35 -17.02
CA ASP A 119 -6.49 -24.20 -16.93
C ASP A 119 -6.93 -24.44 -15.49
N ASP A 120 -5.99 -24.59 -14.59
CA ASP A 120 -6.25 -24.82 -13.17
C ASP A 120 -6.88 -23.61 -12.50
N MET A 121 -7.98 -23.80 -11.77
CA MET A 121 -8.75 -22.74 -11.14
C MET A 121 -8.02 -22.12 -9.93
N ILE A 122 -7.30 -22.95 -9.15
CA ILE A 122 -6.53 -22.44 -8.00
C ILE A 122 -5.36 -21.61 -8.51
N LEU A 123 -4.62 -22.11 -9.49
CA LEU A 123 -3.50 -21.38 -10.08
C LEU A 123 -3.97 -20.09 -10.75
N SER A 124 -5.14 -20.10 -11.38
CA SER A 124 -5.79 -18.90 -11.92
C SER A 124 -6.10 -17.88 -10.83
N ALA A 125 -6.68 -18.32 -9.71
CA ALA A 125 -7.00 -17.44 -8.57
C ALA A 125 -5.75 -16.83 -7.94
N LEU A 126 -4.69 -17.63 -7.72
CA LEU A 126 -3.41 -17.19 -7.19
C LEU A 126 -2.75 -16.16 -8.12
N THR A 127 -2.64 -16.50 -9.41
CA THR A 127 -1.97 -15.64 -10.41
C THR A 127 -2.73 -14.34 -10.61
N ALA A 128 -4.06 -14.39 -10.74
CA ALA A 128 -4.89 -13.20 -10.84
C ALA A 128 -4.74 -12.31 -9.60
N GLY A 129 -4.75 -12.92 -8.40
CA GLY A 129 -4.56 -12.20 -7.14
C GLY A 129 -3.21 -11.51 -7.04
N MET A 130 -2.13 -12.17 -7.44
CA MET A 130 -0.79 -11.59 -7.47
C MET A 130 -0.71 -10.42 -8.45
N ILE A 131 -1.09 -10.61 -9.70
CA ILE A 131 -1.00 -9.57 -10.75
C ILE A 131 -1.87 -8.37 -10.39
N SER A 132 -3.12 -8.60 -10.01
CA SER A 132 -4.07 -7.56 -9.64
C SER A 132 -3.63 -6.82 -8.36
N GLY A 133 -3.15 -7.56 -7.34
CA GLY A 133 -2.66 -6.97 -6.09
C GLY A 133 -1.42 -6.09 -6.27
N VAL A 134 -0.47 -6.53 -7.10
CA VAL A 134 0.69 -5.72 -7.49
C VAL A 134 0.23 -4.49 -8.27
N GLY A 135 -0.66 -4.65 -9.25
CA GLY A 135 -1.21 -3.55 -10.05
C GLY A 135 -1.90 -2.50 -9.18
N SER A 136 -2.82 -2.91 -8.31
CA SER A 136 -3.53 -2.02 -7.37
C SER A 136 -2.57 -1.33 -6.39
N GLY A 137 -1.58 -2.07 -5.85
CA GLY A 137 -0.57 -1.50 -4.99
C GLY A 137 0.29 -0.42 -5.67
N ILE A 138 0.65 -0.62 -6.95
CA ILE A 138 1.38 0.37 -7.76
C ILE A 138 0.50 1.61 -8.01
N ILE A 139 -0.78 1.42 -8.35
CA ILE A 139 -1.74 2.53 -8.51
C ILE A 139 -1.80 3.36 -7.23
N LEU A 140 -1.96 2.72 -6.07
CA LEU A 140 -2.02 3.42 -4.80
C LEU A 140 -0.71 4.17 -4.46
N LYS A 141 0.46 3.66 -4.86
CA LYS A 141 1.74 4.39 -4.73
C LYS A 141 1.85 5.64 -5.59
N SER A 142 1.04 5.77 -6.63
CA SER A 142 1.02 6.97 -7.49
C SER A 142 0.33 8.17 -6.85
N LEU A 143 -0.15 8.07 -5.61
CA LEU A 143 -0.98 9.06 -4.92
C LEU A 143 -2.36 9.27 -5.57
N GLY A 144 -2.80 8.31 -6.36
CA GLY A 144 -4.11 8.26 -7.00
C GLY A 144 -4.78 6.90 -6.81
N SER A 145 -5.88 6.70 -7.50
CA SER A 145 -6.68 5.48 -7.51
C SER A 145 -7.18 5.22 -8.93
N ALA A 146 -7.41 3.96 -9.28
CA ALA A 146 -8.17 3.64 -10.50
C ALA A 146 -9.68 3.79 -10.31
N GLY A 147 -10.12 4.26 -9.15
CA GLY A 147 -11.53 4.33 -8.74
C GLY A 147 -11.90 3.17 -7.79
N GLY A 148 -13.16 3.20 -7.33
CA GLY A 148 -13.66 2.12 -6.50
C GLY A 148 -13.21 2.17 -5.04
N LEU A 149 -13.03 1.00 -4.46
CA LEU A 149 -12.69 0.85 -3.04
C LEU A 149 -11.32 1.38 -2.65
N ASP A 150 -10.44 1.60 -3.60
CA ASP A 150 -9.12 2.17 -3.34
C ASP A 150 -9.24 3.54 -2.65
N VAL A 151 -10.22 4.36 -3.07
CA VAL A 151 -10.50 5.66 -2.45
C VAL A 151 -10.83 5.49 -0.97
N LEU A 152 -11.72 4.53 -0.66
CA LEU A 152 -12.10 4.23 0.71
C LEU A 152 -10.92 3.68 1.51
N SER A 153 -10.10 2.82 0.90
CA SER A 153 -8.93 2.23 1.55
C SER A 153 -7.88 3.29 1.93
N VAL A 154 -7.67 4.30 1.08
CA VAL A 154 -6.78 5.43 1.37
C VAL A 154 -7.33 6.29 2.53
N ILE A 155 -8.65 6.54 2.56
CA ILE A 155 -9.29 7.30 3.64
C ILE A 155 -9.14 6.58 4.98
N LEU A 156 -9.42 5.27 5.01
CA LEU A 156 -9.30 4.46 6.22
C LEU A 156 -7.85 4.32 6.68
N PHE A 157 -6.91 4.19 5.74
CA PHE A 157 -5.50 4.20 6.07
C PHE A 157 -5.07 5.53 6.70
N LYS A 158 -5.45 6.66 6.08
CA LYS A 158 -5.08 7.99 6.54
C LYS A 158 -5.70 8.37 7.89
N ARG A 159 -6.93 7.93 8.16
CA ARG A 159 -7.69 8.34 9.35
C ARG A 159 -7.58 7.36 10.51
N PHE A 160 -7.45 6.09 10.23
CA PHE A 160 -7.50 5.00 11.21
C PHE A 160 -6.29 4.07 11.14
N SER A 161 -5.29 4.34 10.28
CA SER A 161 -4.11 3.50 10.04
C SER A 161 -4.46 2.05 9.66
N ILE A 162 -5.66 1.82 9.10
CA ILE A 162 -6.08 0.52 8.61
C ILE A 162 -5.39 0.24 7.27
N ARG A 163 -4.66 -0.86 7.19
CA ARG A 163 -3.91 -1.23 5.98
C ARG A 163 -4.87 -1.33 4.77
N PRO A 164 -4.52 -0.76 3.61
CA PRO A 164 -5.39 -0.76 2.43
C PRO A 164 -5.87 -2.14 2.00
N GLY A 165 -4.98 -3.15 2.00
CA GLY A 165 -5.36 -4.52 1.69
C GLY A 165 -6.38 -5.11 2.69
N THR A 166 -6.32 -4.73 3.96
CA THR A 166 -7.31 -5.16 4.96
C THR A 166 -8.69 -4.58 4.64
N THR A 167 -8.76 -3.29 4.29
CA THR A 167 -10.02 -2.66 3.86
C THR A 167 -10.60 -3.36 2.64
N VAL A 168 -9.74 -3.59 1.63
CA VAL A 168 -10.12 -4.27 0.39
C VAL A 168 -10.65 -5.68 0.70
N MET A 169 -9.93 -6.45 1.54
CA MET A 169 -10.33 -7.81 1.92
C MET A 169 -11.67 -7.83 2.67
N THR A 170 -11.87 -6.94 3.63
CA THR A 170 -13.13 -6.86 4.40
C THR A 170 -14.31 -6.60 3.46
N PHE A 171 -14.15 -5.66 2.54
CA PHE A 171 -15.21 -5.33 1.60
C PHE A 171 -15.47 -6.47 0.60
N HIS A 172 -14.42 -7.15 0.16
CA HIS A 172 -14.54 -8.33 -0.70
C HIS A 172 -15.24 -9.48 0.02
N ALA A 173 -14.98 -9.68 1.31
CA ALA A 173 -15.69 -10.68 2.11
C ALA A 173 -17.20 -10.38 2.19
N LEU A 174 -17.58 -9.12 2.40
CA LEU A 174 -18.99 -8.69 2.36
C LEU A 174 -19.62 -8.91 0.98
N LEU A 175 -18.88 -8.62 -0.09
CA LEU A 175 -19.34 -8.88 -1.45
C LEU A 175 -19.60 -10.37 -1.68
N LEU A 176 -18.71 -11.24 -1.21
CA LEU A 176 -18.85 -12.69 -1.34
C LEU A 176 -20.05 -13.23 -0.57
N LEU A 177 -20.35 -12.68 0.62
CA LEU A 177 -21.54 -13.05 1.37
C LEU A 177 -22.84 -12.84 0.56
N VAL A 178 -22.89 -11.79 -0.24
CA VAL A 178 -24.01 -11.54 -1.16
C VAL A 178 -23.94 -12.46 -2.37
N ALA A 179 -22.74 -12.71 -2.89
CA ALA A 179 -22.51 -13.51 -4.08
C ALA A 179 -22.87 -14.99 -3.90
N VAL A 180 -22.73 -15.56 -2.70
CA VAL A 180 -23.08 -16.95 -2.36
C VAL A 180 -24.52 -17.30 -2.75
N PHE A 181 -25.44 -16.35 -2.67
CA PHE A 181 -26.84 -16.55 -3.04
C PHE A 181 -27.08 -16.58 -4.56
N ARG A 182 -26.07 -16.25 -5.38
CA ARG A 182 -26.22 -16.06 -6.84
C ARG A 182 -25.24 -16.88 -7.67
N LEU A 183 -24.10 -17.24 -7.11
CA LEU A 183 -23.02 -17.93 -7.82
C LEU A 183 -22.80 -19.34 -7.23
N PRO A 184 -22.28 -20.29 -8.03
CA PRO A 184 -21.85 -21.59 -7.54
C PRO A 184 -20.83 -21.45 -6.41
N LEU A 185 -20.98 -22.24 -5.36
CA LEU A 185 -20.09 -22.20 -4.18
C LEU A 185 -18.63 -22.34 -4.55
N GLU A 186 -18.32 -23.18 -5.52
CA GLU A 186 -16.97 -23.39 -6.01
C GLU A 186 -16.35 -22.11 -6.56
N THR A 187 -17.08 -21.35 -7.38
CA THR A 187 -16.65 -20.03 -7.91
C THR A 187 -16.43 -19.02 -6.78
N VAL A 188 -17.26 -19.04 -5.76
CA VAL A 188 -17.14 -18.17 -4.59
C VAL A 188 -15.85 -18.50 -3.81
N LEU A 189 -15.55 -19.78 -3.62
CA LEU A 189 -14.34 -20.23 -2.91
C LEU A 189 -13.06 -19.83 -3.67
N TYR A 190 -13.00 -20.03 -4.98
CA TYR A 190 -11.86 -19.56 -5.78
C TYR A 190 -11.73 -18.04 -5.78
N THR A 191 -12.84 -17.32 -5.81
CA THR A 191 -12.84 -15.87 -5.70
C THR A 191 -12.34 -15.41 -4.34
N LEU A 192 -12.65 -16.12 -3.26
CA LEU A 192 -12.12 -15.86 -1.92
C LEU A 192 -10.59 -15.99 -1.89
N VAL A 193 -10.05 -17.06 -2.50
CA VAL A 193 -8.59 -17.25 -2.63
C VAL A 193 -7.98 -16.08 -3.40
N TYR A 194 -8.56 -15.71 -4.53
CA TYR A 194 -8.14 -14.54 -5.31
C TYR A 194 -8.11 -13.27 -4.46
N PHE A 195 -9.18 -12.97 -3.71
CA PHE A 195 -9.27 -11.77 -2.87
C PHE A 195 -8.22 -11.75 -1.76
N TYR A 196 -7.98 -12.89 -1.12
CA TYR A 196 -6.96 -13.01 -0.09
C TYR A 196 -5.56 -12.70 -0.64
N ILE A 197 -5.19 -13.33 -1.75
CA ILE A 197 -3.90 -13.11 -2.41
C ILE A 197 -3.78 -11.66 -2.89
N ASN A 198 -4.82 -11.10 -3.52
CA ASN A 198 -4.86 -9.70 -3.94
C ASN A 198 -4.57 -8.76 -2.77
N SER A 199 -5.29 -8.91 -1.66
CA SER A 199 -5.12 -8.11 -0.45
C SER A 199 -3.69 -8.19 0.11
N HIS A 200 -3.11 -9.39 0.13
CA HIS A 200 -1.75 -9.61 0.60
C HIS A 200 -0.73 -8.86 -0.27
N PHE A 201 -0.84 -8.96 -1.60
CA PHE A 201 0.06 -8.29 -2.52
C PHE A 201 -0.14 -6.77 -2.57
N VAL A 202 -1.36 -6.26 -2.40
CA VAL A 202 -1.61 -4.82 -2.21
C VAL A 202 -0.81 -4.30 -1.01
N ASN A 203 -0.91 -4.97 0.14
CA ASN A 203 -0.17 -4.60 1.35
C ASN A 203 1.35 -4.71 1.13
N LEU A 204 1.81 -5.78 0.49
CA LEU A 204 3.22 -6.00 0.18
C LEU A 204 3.79 -4.87 -0.68
N VAL A 205 3.06 -4.42 -1.69
CA VAL A 205 3.50 -3.32 -2.56
C VAL A 205 3.46 -1.98 -1.84
N ILE A 206 2.41 -1.67 -1.08
CA ILE A 206 2.25 -0.38 -0.41
C ILE A 206 3.24 -0.23 0.75
N ILE A 207 3.24 -1.19 1.65
CA ILE A 207 4.07 -1.18 2.85
C ILE A 207 5.48 -1.64 2.50
N GLY A 208 5.58 -2.63 1.60
CA GLY A 208 6.81 -3.15 1.02
C GLY A 208 7.83 -3.63 2.04
N LEU A 209 9.07 -3.70 1.59
CA LEU A 209 10.25 -3.91 2.44
C LEU A 209 10.60 -2.66 3.29
N SER A 210 9.81 -1.59 3.17
CA SER A 210 9.94 -0.36 3.98
C SER A 210 9.38 -0.52 5.40
N GLN A 211 9.09 -1.74 5.83
CA GLN A 211 8.71 -2.00 7.22
C GLN A 211 9.80 -1.47 8.15
N ARG A 212 9.37 -0.62 9.08
CA ARG A 212 10.24 -0.14 10.14
C ARG A 212 10.16 -1.10 11.31
N LYS A 213 11.28 -1.25 11.98
CA LYS A 213 11.37 -2.03 13.21
C LYS A 213 11.89 -1.11 14.30
N ALA A 214 11.20 -1.11 15.44
CA ALA A 214 11.74 -0.50 16.64
C ALA A 214 12.61 -1.54 17.34
N VAL A 215 13.82 -1.15 17.70
CA VAL A 215 14.76 -2.01 18.39
C VAL A 215 15.11 -1.39 19.73
N MET A 216 14.95 -2.19 20.78
CA MET A 216 15.41 -1.88 22.12
C MET A 216 16.61 -2.78 22.47
N ILE A 217 17.66 -2.19 23.03
CA ILE A 217 18.89 -2.89 23.38
C ILE A 217 19.22 -2.55 24.82
N VAL A 218 19.47 -3.57 25.63
CA VAL A 218 20.00 -3.45 26.99
C VAL A 218 21.36 -4.10 27.03
N SER A 219 22.40 -3.30 27.32
CA SER A 219 23.80 -3.74 27.35
C SER A 219 24.62 -2.87 28.27
N SER A 220 25.64 -3.45 28.91
CA SER A 220 26.67 -2.69 29.64
C SER A 220 27.53 -1.84 28.70
N HIS A 221 27.68 -2.25 27.43
CA HIS A 221 28.45 -1.56 26.40
C HIS A 221 27.61 -0.60 25.55
N TRP A 222 26.54 -0.04 26.14
CA TRP A 222 25.57 0.80 25.43
C TRP A 222 26.20 2.00 24.72
N GLN A 223 27.25 2.60 25.25
CA GLN A 223 27.93 3.77 24.66
C GLN A 223 28.60 3.41 23.34
N GLU A 224 29.32 2.29 23.32
CA GLU A 224 30.00 1.80 22.13
C GLU A 224 29.04 1.36 21.07
N ILE A 225 28.00 0.60 21.45
CA ILE A 225 26.91 0.17 20.55
C ILE A 225 26.22 1.38 19.94
N SER A 226 25.87 2.38 20.76
CA SER A 226 25.22 3.61 20.30
C SER A 226 26.05 4.36 19.26
N ARG A 227 27.35 4.51 19.53
CA ARG A 227 28.29 5.20 18.62
C ARG A 227 28.39 4.44 17.29
N GLU A 228 28.66 3.15 17.35
CA GLU A 228 28.80 2.32 16.15
C GLU A 228 27.54 2.30 15.27
N ILE A 229 26.34 2.27 15.87
CA ILE A 229 25.06 2.37 15.14
C ILE A 229 24.95 3.72 14.43
N MET A 230 25.27 4.82 15.12
CA MET A 230 25.20 6.16 14.53
C MET A 230 26.21 6.36 13.40
N ASP A 231 27.43 5.87 13.57
CA ASP A 231 28.52 6.05 12.60
C ASP A 231 28.35 5.14 11.37
N THR A 232 27.97 3.87 11.58
CA THR A 232 27.90 2.87 10.50
C THR A 232 26.57 2.88 9.76
N LEU A 233 25.45 3.05 10.47
CA LEU A 233 24.09 3.00 9.89
C LEU A 233 23.46 4.38 9.73
N GLN A 234 24.08 5.42 10.29
CA GLN A 234 23.56 6.79 10.29
C GLN A 234 22.10 6.85 10.82
N ARG A 235 21.83 6.06 11.86
CA ARG A 235 20.53 5.99 12.53
C ARG A 235 20.60 6.64 13.91
N GLY A 236 19.54 7.41 14.22
CA GLY A 236 19.39 7.99 15.54
C GLY A 236 19.22 6.92 16.61
N VAL A 237 19.89 7.11 17.74
CA VAL A 237 19.74 6.27 18.93
C VAL A 237 19.30 7.15 20.07
N THR A 238 18.22 6.76 20.74
CA THR A 238 17.74 7.41 21.98
C THR A 238 18.15 6.56 23.16
N VAL A 239 18.80 7.16 24.14
CA VAL A 239 19.18 6.49 25.39
C VAL A 239 18.09 6.74 26.43
N VAL A 240 17.47 5.68 26.90
CA VAL A 240 16.45 5.72 27.97
C VAL A 240 17.06 5.15 29.23
N GLN A 241 17.02 5.88 30.33
CA GLN A 241 17.46 5.40 31.64
C GLN A 241 16.37 4.52 32.24
N GLY A 242 16.74 3.37 32.75
CA GLY A 242 15.86 2.41 33.38
C GLY A 242 16.49 1.80 34.63
N GLU A 243 15.74 0.97 35.31
CA GLU A 243 16.17 0.20 36.47
C GLU A 243 15.73 -1.26 36.31
N GLY A 244 16.63 -2.18 36.62
CA GLY A 244 16.32 -3.60 36.60
C GLY A 244 15.37 -3.96 37.72
N GLY A 245 14.13 -4.39 37.37
CA GLY A 245 13.09 -4.69 38.38
C GLY A 245 13.47 -5.78 39.40
N TYR A 246 14.38 -6.67 39.07
CA TYR A 246 14.91 -7.69 39.98
C TYR A 246 16.18 -7.26 40.67
N SER A 247 17.13 -6.66 39.92
CA SER A 247 18.47 -6.33 40.44
C SER A 247 18.55 -4.96 41.12
N GLY A 248 17.59 -4.06 40.88
CA GLY A 248 17.65 -2.66 41.33
C GLY A 248 18.79 -1.85 40.64
N GLN A 249 19.49 -2.43 39.70
CA GLN A 249 20.62 -1.77 39.05
C GLN A 249 20.14 -0.79 37.96
N ARG A 250 20.77 0.37 37.90
CA ARG A 250 20.55 1.32 36.82
C ARG A 250 21.06 0.75 35.51
N LEU A 251 20.27 0.83 34.47
CA LEU A 251 20.59 0.37 33.13
C LEU A 251 20.21 1.40 32.08
N HIS A 252 20.87 1.30 30.93
CA HIS A 252 20.57 2.16 29.78
C HIS A 252 19.97 1.32 28.67
N VAL A 253 18.77 1.71 28.24
CA VAL A 253 18.09 1.10 27.12
C VAL A 253 18.31 1.98 25.89
N LEU A 254 18.92 1.43 24.86
CA LEU A 254 19.02 2.08 23.57
C LEU A 254 17.74 1.81 22.79
N TYR A 255 17.13 2.86 22.27
CA TYR A 255 15.96 2.78 21.40
C TYR A 255 16.34 3.35 20.03
N SER A 256 16.12 2.57 18.98
CA SER A 256 16.36 2.99 17.60
C SER A 256 15.28 2.46 16.68
N VAL A 257 14.98 3.22 15.62
CA VAL A 257 14.06 2.78 14.56
C VAL A 257 14.83 2.62 13.26
N ILE A 258 14.81 1.42 12.72
CA ILE A 258 15.56 1.01 11.54
C ILE A 258 14.65 0.43 10.45
N ALA A 259 15.14 0.36 9.21
CA ALA A 259 14.47 -0.39 8.15
C ALA A 259 14.68 -1.90 8.35
N LEU A 260 13.72 -2.70 7.90
CA LEU A 260 13.84 -4.16 7.92
C LEU A 260 15.13 -4.65 7.21
N THR A 261 15.50 -3.98 6.12
CA THR A 261 16.72 -4.28 5.35
C THR A 261 18.01 -4.06 6.12
N GLU A 262 17.98 -3.23 7.14
CA GLU A 262 19.15 -2.89 7.98
C GLU A 262 19.28 -3.82 9.20
N LEU A 263 18.22 -4.59 9.51
CA LEU A 263 18.12 -5.36 10.75
C LEU A 263 19.28 -6.38 10.91
N SER A 264 19.68 -7.04 9.83
CA SER A 264 20.77 -8.03 9.88
C SER A 264 22.09 -7.38 10.24
N ARG A 265 22.42 -6.26 9.59
CA ARG A 265 23.64 -5.49 9.88
C ARG A 265 23.62 -4.87 11.27
N PHE A 266 22.44 -4.41 11.69
CA PHE A 266 22.22 -3.87 13.03
C PHE A 266 22.50 -4.92 14.13
N LYS A 267 21.98 -6.14 13.96
CA LYS A 267 22.25 -7.26 14.87
C LYS A 267 23.72 -7.68 14.88
N GLU A 268 24.39 -7.62 13.74
CA GLU A 268 25.81 -7.94 13.62
C GLU A 268 26.69 -6.96 14.42
N ILE A 269 26.40 -5.66 14.33
CA ILE A 269 27.08 -4.63 15.12
C ILE A 269 26.96 -4.92 16.62
N ILE A 270 25.75 -5.18 17.08
CA ILE A 270 25.52 -5.45 18.51
C ILE A 270 26.30 -6.68 18.97
N ARG A 271 26.21 -7.79 18.23
CA ARG A 271 26.87 -9.04 18.59
C ARG A 271 28.40 -8.96 18.60
N LYS A 272 28.99 -8.11 17.76
CA LYS A 272 30.44 -7.88 17.75
C LYS A 272 30.93 -7.17 19.01
N ILE A 273 30.13 -6.25 19.56
CA ILE A 273 30.49 -5.46 20.73
C ILE A 273 30.07 -6.19 22.00
N ASP A 274 28.88 -6.71 22.06
CA ASP A 274 28.34 -7.44 23.21
C ASP A 274 27.48 -8.60 22.76
N SER A 275 28.02 -9.81 22.85
CA SER A 275 27.30 -11.05 22.49
C SER A 275 26.18 -11.41 23.48
N GLN A 276 26.20 -10.81 24.69
CA GLN A 276 25.21 -11.02 25.75
C GLN A 276 24.13 -9.92 25.80
N ALA A 277 24.20 -8.93 24.89
CA ALA A 277 23.21 -7.87 24.84
C ALA A 277 21.78 -8.41 24.68
N PHE A 278 20.88 -7.90 25.49
CA PHE A 278 19.46 -8.22 25.34
C PHE A 278 18.83 -7.31 24.28
N VAL A 279 18.30 -7.89 23.21
CA VAL A 279 17.78 -7.16 22.05
C VAL A 279 16.34 -7.54 21.77
N VAL A 280 15.43 -6.56 21.80
CA VAL A 280 14.02 -6.74 21.43
C VAL A 280 13.75 -6.00 20.13
N VAL A 281 13.15 -6.70 19.17
CA VAL A 281 12.75 -6.14 17.88
C VAL A 281 11.23 -6.21 17.76
N THR A 282 10.58 -5.05 17.62
CA THR A 282 9.13 -4.94 17.48
C THR A 282 8.74 -4.34 16.12
N GLU A 283 7.60 -4.75 15.61
CA GLU A 283 7.02 -4.12 14.42
C GLU A 283 6.43 -2.76 14.76
N THR A 284 6.75 -1.76 13.95
CA THR A 284 6.10 -0.46 14.06
C THR A 284 5.00 -0.35 13.01
N GLN A 285 3.82 0.08 13.42
CA GLN A 285 2.73 0.33 12.48
C GLN A 285 3.01 1.57 11.62
N GLU A 286 3.44 2.64 12.28
CA GLU A 286 3.75 3.92 11.64
C GLU A 286 4.88 4.63 12.38
N VAL A 287 5.74 5.30 11.65
CA VAL A 287 6.82 6.11 12.20
C VAL A 287 6.88 7.43 11.45
N MET A 288 6.74 8.55 12.16
CA MET A 288 6.85 9.89 11.60
C MET A 288 8.07 10.61 12.17
N GLY A 289 8.80 11.35 11.35
CA GLY A 289 9.93 12.16 11.80
C GLY A 289 11.03 12.36 10.75
N LYS A 290 12.00 13.22 11.09
CA LYS A 290 13.15 13.47 10.21
C LYS A 290 14.08 12.26 10.19
N GLY A 291 14.63 11.90 9.02
CA GLY A 291 15.62 10.83 8.88
C GLY A 291 15.06 9.42 8.68
N ILE A 292 13.73 9.26 8.63
CA ILE A 292 13.07 7.94 8.58
C ILE A 292 12.79 7.48 7.14
N GLY A 293 13.09 8.33 6.12
CA GLY A 293 12.85 8.03 4.70
C GLY A 293 11.39 8.28 4.28
N ASN A 294 11.18 8.29 2.96
CA ASN A 294 9.87 8.56 2.38
C ASN A 294 8.89 7.42 2.66
N GLN A 295 7.97 7.64 3.58
CA GLN A 295 6.68 6.95 3.53
C GLN A 295 5.78 7.68 2.53
N PRO A 296 4.86 6.98 1.81
CA PRO A 296 3.91 7.64 0.95
C PRO A 296 3.02 8.55 1.82
N HIS A 297 3.23 9.84 1.70
CA HIS A 297 2.36 10.86 2.30
C HIS A 297 1.26 11.16 1.29
N TRP A 298 0.09 10.63 1.55
CA TRP A 298 -1.15 10.93 0.83
C TRP A 298 -1.63 12.35 1.08
#